data_672e9e92ef53e53badac9885dd0d5178
#
_entry.id   672e9e92ef53e53badac9885dd0d5178
#
_cell.length_a   1.000
_cell.length_b   1.000
_cell.length_c   1.000
_cell.angle_alpha   90.00
_cell.angle_beta   90.00
_cell.angle_gamma   90.00
#
_symmetry.space_group_name_H-M   'P 1'
#
loop_
_entity.id
_entity.type
_entity.pdbx_description
1 polymer ?
#
loop_
_entity_poly.entity_id
_entity_poly.type
_entity_poly.pdbx_seq_one_letter_code
_entity_poly.pdbx_strand_id
1 'polypeptide(L)'
;MHKTVQAHTIHAQRIKIIPDNHPLPKGHGLSDTLIKIRGMKFSRGERMIIDGIDMDIPRKGITAIMGPSGTGKTTLLKLIGGQLHPDAGSVEVDGQNVHKLKTSQLYALRKRMGMLFQSGALLTDISVFENVAYPLREHTRLSEGLIRQLVLLKLNAVGLRGAARLMPSELSGGMARRVAMARAISLDPMMIMYDEPFTGQDPISKGVLVKLIRELNNVLDICSIVVSHDVQETLSIADYVYVISDGEIVGHGRPEDFKVSDSEWIRQFIDGLADGPVPFHYPAESALDDLITGNAKS
;
A
#
# COMPACT_ATOMS: atom_id res chain seq x y z
N MET A 1 44.38 19.64 6.14
CA MET A 1 43.70 19.92 4.87
C MET A 1 42.58 18.92 4.73
N HIS A 2 41.37 19.30 5.16
CA HIS A 2 40.18 18.48 5.03
C HIS A 2 39.66 18.60 3.59
N LYS A 3 39.71 17.51 2.82
CA LYS A 3 38.93 17.40 1.57
C LYS A 3 37.57 16.80 1.91
N THR A 4 36.58 17.64 1.82
CA THR A 4 35.18 17.29 1.88
C THR A 4 34.88 16.32 0.73
N VAL A 5 34.49 15.09 1.05
CA VAL A 5 33.98 14.13 0.08
C VAL A 5 32.57 14.60 -0.28
N GLN A 6 32.42 15.20 -1.45
CA GLN A 6 31.11 15.49 -2.04
C GLN A 6 30.44 14.16 -2.38
N ALA A 7 29.42 13.82 -1.63
CA ALA A 7 28.46 12.80 -2.03
C ALA A 7 27.85 13.24 -3.37
N HIS A 8 28.21 12.55 -4.45
CA HIS A 8 27.53 12.70 -5.73
C HIS A 8 26.12 12.13 -5.59
N THR A 9 25.19 13.01 -5.22
CA THR A 9 23.77 12.76 -5.43
C THR A 9 23.58 12.67 -6.95
N ILE A 10 23.41 11.46 -7.45
CA ILE A 10 22.95 11.25 -8.82
C ILE A 10 21.55 11.88 -8.84
N HIS A 11 21.46 13.10 -9.34
CA HIS A 11 20.20 13.72 -9.71
C HIS A 11 19.62 12.81 -10.80
N ALA A 12 18.70 11.94 -10.42
CA ALA A 12 17.81 11.31 -11.37
C ALA A 12 17.20 12.46 -12.18
N GLN A 13 17.59 12.56 -13.45
CA GLN A 13 16.90 13.45 -14.38
C GLN A 13 15.42 13.12 -14.20
N ARG A 14 14.59 14.14 -13.94
CA ARG A 14 13.13 14.03 -13.86
C ARG A 14 12.63 13.38 -15.15
N ILE A 15 12.62 12.08 -15.18
CA ILE A 15 12.04 11.31 -16.27
C ILE A 15 10.54 11.31 -15.97
N LYS A 16 9.82 12.34 -16.45
CA LYS A 16 8.36 12.28 -16.59
C LYS A 16 8.03 11.21 -17.63
N ILE A 17 7.80 10.01 -17.16
CA ILE A 17 7.75 8.79 -17.97
C ILE A 17 6.39 8.63 -18.66
N ILE A 18 5.37 9.33 -18.17
CA ILE A 18 4.05 9.42 -18.82
C ILE A 18 3.66 10.90 -18.84
N PRO A 19 3.23 11.47 -19.99
CA PRO A 19 2.84 12.88 -20.08
C PRO A 19 1.76 13.20 -19.05
N ASP A 20 1.81 14.41 -18.45
CA ASP A 20 0.81 14.97 -17.52
C ASP A 20 -0.65 14.95 -18.03
N ASN A 21 -0.89 14.44 -19.22
CA ASN A 21 -2.16 14.44 -19.95
C ASN A 21 -2.93 13.11 -19.91
N HIS A 22 -2.55 12.12 -19.05
CA HIS A 22 -3.47 11.00 -18.83
C HIS A 22 -4.50 11.44 -17.78
N PRO A 23 -5.72 11.81 -18.20
CA PRO A 23 -6.77 12.11 -17.25
C PRO A 23 -7.04 10.84 -16.43
N LEU A 24 -7.28 11.01 -15.12
CA LEU A 24 -7.92 9.99 -14.29
C LEU A 24 -9.03 9.31 -15.11
N PRO A 25 -9.30 8.00 -14.95
CA PRO A 25 -10.23 7.22 -15.76
C PRO A 25 -11.47 8.03 -16.13
N LYS A 26 -11.76 8.18 -17.43
CA LYS A 26 -12.96 8.90 -17.90
C LYS A 26 -14.19 8.25 -17.28
N GLY A 27 -14.87 8.96 -16.39
CA GLY A 27 -16.02 8.50 -15.61
C GLY A 27 -16.01 9.00 -14.17
N HIS A 28 -14.86 9.44 -13.68
CA HIS A 28 -14.72 10.01 -12.36
C HIS A 28 -14.35 11.50 -12.53
N GLY A 29 -15.35 12.37 -12.45
CA GLY A 29 -15.12 13.80 -12.39
C GLY A 29 -14.27 14.15 -11.15
N LEU A 30 -13.63 15.33 -11.14
CA LEU A 30 -12.86 15.85 -9.98
C LEU A 30 -13.65 15.83 -8.66
N SER A 31 -14.99 15.67 -8.73
CA SER A 31 -15.90 15.52 -7.58
C SER A 31 -15.87 14.13 -6.94
N ASP A 32 -15.24 13.11 -7.56
CA ASP A 32 -15.29 11.72 -7.09
C ASP A 32 -13.95 11.22 -6.53
N THR A 33 -13.04 12.12 -6.17
CA THR A 33 -11.77 11.80 -5.51
C THR A 33 -11.99 11.60 -4.02
N LEU A 34 -11.59 10.43 -3.50
CA LEU A 34 -11.65 10.13 -2.06
C LEU A 34 -10.44 10.67 -1.31
N ILE A 35 -9.24 10.51 -1.89
CA ILE A 35 -7.99 10.92 -1.24
C ILE A 35 -7.25 11.87 -2.16
N LYS A 36 -6.85 13.02 -1.60
CA LYS A 36 -5.99 14.01 -2.26
C LYS A 36 -4.72 14.20 -1.46
N ILE A 37 -3.58 14.00 -2.09
CA ILE A 37 -2.27 14.24 -1.51
C ILE A 37 -1.62 15.35 -2.33
N ARG A 38 -1.05 16.35 -1.65
CA ARG A 38 -0.44 17.51 -2.31
C ARG A 38 0.87 17.89 -1.65
N GLY A 39 1.94 17.91 -2.45
CA GLY A 39 3.29 18.33 -2.06
C GLY A 39 3.81 17.60 -0.83
N MET A 40 3.41 16.34 -0.62
CA MET A 40 3.68 15.62 0.60
C MET A 40 5.15 15.26 0.72
N LYS A 41 5.78 15.66 1.85
CA LYS A 41 7.15 15.30 2.22
C LYS A 41 7.16 14.63 3.57
N PHE A 42 8.01 13.62 3.71
CA PHE A 42 8.21 12.92 4.97
C PHE A 42 9.62 12.36 5.08
N SER A 43 10.26 12.64 6.22
CA SER A 43 11.61 12.14 6.55
C SER A 43 11.55 11.24 7.79
N ARG A 44 12.49 10.34 7.90
CA ARG A 44 12.76 9.57 9.12
C ARG A 44 14.18 9.85 9.59
N GLY A 45 14.33 10.71 10.58
CA GLY A 45 15.61 11.30 10.91
C GLY A 45 16.12 12.15 9.75
N GLU A 46 17.35 11.93 9.33
CA GLU A 46 17.96 12.65 8.19
C GLU A 46 17.57 12.08 6.81
N ARG A 47 16.94 10.90 6.78
CA ARG A 47 16.60 10.24 5.51
C ARG A 47 15.24 10.70 5.01
N MET A 48 15.22 11.35 3.84
CA MET A 48 14.01 11.63 3.07
C MET A 48 13.40 10.30 2.58
N ILE A 49 12.12 10.09 2.87
CA ILE A 49 11.37 8.88 2.47
C ILE A 49 10.36 9.21 1.39
N ILE A 50 9.73 10.39 1.47
CA ILE A 50 8.76 10.89 0.50
C ILE A 50 9.10 12.34 0.22
N ASP A 51 9.25 12.71 -1.05
CA ASP A 51 9.69 14.04 -1.47
C ASP A 51 8.76 14.66 -2.51
N GLY A 52 7.76 15.38 -2.04
CA GLY A 52 6.89 16.20 -2.90
C GLY A 52 5.87 15.41 -3.70
N ILE A 53 5.29 14.33 -3.16
CA ILE A 53 4.30 13.50 -3.85
C ILE A 53 2.95 14.23 -3.97
N ASP A 54 2.40 14.23 -5.20
CA ASP A 54 1.03 14.59 -5.53
C ASP A 54 0.27 13.35 -6.02
N MET A 55 -0.92 13.07 -5.45
CA MET A 55 -1.69 11.89 -5.79
C MET A 55 -3.18 12.13 -5.62
N ASP A 56 -3.99 11.65 -6.57
CA ASP A 56 -5.44 11.62 -6.49
C ASP A 56 -5.92 10.16 -6.56
N ILE A 57 -6.64 9.71 -5.54
CA ILE A 57 -7.17 8.34 -5.48
C ILE A 57 -8.69 8.42 -5.55
N PRO A 58 -9.31 7.76 -6.54
CA PRO A 58 -10.75 7.76 -6.74
C PRO A 58 -11.50 7.10 -5.56
N ARG A 59 -12.77 7.48 -5.41
CA ARG A 59 -13.67 6.92 -4.39
C ARG A 59 -13.98 5.44 -4.60
N LYS A 60 -13.80 4.94 -5.80
CA LYS A 60 -14.10 3.56 -6.20
C LYS A 60 -12.95 2.97 -7.00
N GLY A 61 -12.93 1.64 -7.07
CA GLY A 61 -11.92 0.90 -7.81
C GLY A 61 -10.66 0.63 -7.01
N ILE A 62 -9.69 0.01 -7.67
CA ILE A 62 -8.43 -0.42 -7.06
C ILE A 62 -7.30 0.47 -7.58
N THR A 63 -6.73 1.28 -6.70
CA THR A 63 -5.50 2.01 -6.97
C THR A 63 -4.31 1.25 -6.40
N ALA A 64 -3.37 0.89 -7.26
CA ALA A 64 -2.12 0.27 -6.84
C ALA A 64 -1.03 1.31 -6.60
N ILE A 65 -0.23 1.11 -5.58
CA ILE A 65 0.99 1.87 -5.30
C ILE A 65 2.15 0.89 -5.27
N MET A 66 2.95 0.92 -6.31
CA MET A 66 4.02 -0.03 -6.57
C MET A 66 5.40 0.61 -6.42
N GLY A 67 6.43 -0.20 -6.36
CA GLY A 67 7.82 0.24 -6.31
C GLY A 67 8.69 -0.73 -5.52
N PRO A 68 10.02 -0.59 -5.59
CA PRO A 68 10.96 -1.42 -4.84
C PRO A 68 10.72 -1.43 -3.33
N SER A 69 11.26 -2.43 -2.64
CA SER A 69 11.20 -2.48 -1.18
C SER A 69 11.91 -1.29 -0.54
N GLY A 70 11.32 -0.73 0.52
CA GLY A 70 11.93 0.40 1.24
C GLY A 70 11.68 1.79 0.65
N THR A 71 10.91 1.93 -0.44
CA THR A 71 10.57 3.22 -1.08
C THR A 71 9.50 4.05 -0.37
N GLY A 72 9.05 3.65 0.82
CA GLY A 72 8.10 4.43 1.62
C GLY A 72 6.62 4.09 1.43
N LYS A 73 6.27 3.02 0.69
CA LYS A 73 4.87 2.63 0.43
C LYS A 73 4.02 2.43 1.70
N THR A 74 4.49 1.62 2.65
CA THR A 74 3.85 1.47 3.98
C THR A 74 3.79 2.78 4.76
N THR A 75 4.82 3.63 4.61
CA THR A 75 4.85 4.97 5.22
C THR A 75 3.74 5.85 4.66
N LEU A 76 3.50 5.79 3.37
CA LEU A 76 2.41 6.49 2.69
C LEU A 76 1.03 6.06 3.25
N LEU A 77 0.79 4.76 3.42
CA LEU A 77 -0.46 4.29 4.05
C LEU A 77 -0.63 4.82 5.49
N LYS A 78 0.46 4.88 6.27
CA LYS A 78 0.45 5.45 7.62
C LYS A 78 0.17 6.96 7.64
N LEU A 79 0.64 7.70 6.64
CA LEU A 79 0.34 9.12 6.46
C LEU A 79 -1.13 9.31 6.07
N ILE A 80 -1.67 8.51 5.15
CA ILE A 80 -3.10 8.53 4.78
C ILE A 80 -3.98 8.21 5.99
N GLY A 81 -3.60 7.23 6.81
CA GLY A 81 -4.32 6.88 8.04
C GLY A 81 -4.08 7.84 9.22
N GLY A 82 -3.26 8.89 9.05
CA GLY A 82 -2.94 9.87 10.09
C GLY A 82 -2.12 9.28 11.27
N GLN A 83 -1.47 8.13 11.08
CA GLN A 83 -0.58 7.53 12.09
C GLN A 83 0.77 8.24 12.14
N LEU A 84 1.18 8.83 11.03
CA LEU A 84 2.36 9.68 10.89
C LEU A 84 1.93 11.05 10.42
N HIS A 85 2.72 12.09 10.73
CA HIS A 85 2.51 13.45 10.26
C HIS A 85 3.54 13.76 9.18
N PRO A 86 3.17 14.37 8.05
CA PRO A 86 4.11 14.80 7.03
C PRO A 86 4.91 16.01 7.51
N ASP A 87 6.13 16.15 7.02
CA ASP A 87 6.99 17.34 7.28
C ASP A 87 6.45 18.55 6.49
N ALA A 88 5.86 18.31 5.31
CA ALA A 88 5.22 19.31 4.48
C ALA A 88 4.10 18.70 3.63
N GLY A 89 3.28 19.57 3.04
CA GLY A 89 2.15 19.16 2.20
C GLY A 89 0.88 18.82 2.98
N SER A 90 -0.03 18.12 2.33
CA SER A 90 -1.31 17.75 2.93
C SER A 90 -1.86 16.43 2.42
N VAL A 91 -2.63 15.77 3.28
CA VAL A 91 -3.44 14.58 2.95
C VAL A 91 -4.88 14.88 3.31
N GLU A 92 -5.76 14.83 2.32
CA GLU A 92 -7.20 14.94 2.52
C GLU A 92 -7.86 13.59 2.23
N VAL A 93 -8.75 13.16 3.11
CA VAL A 93 -9.58 11.96 2.94
C VAL A 93 -11.03 12.37 3.14
N ASP A 94 -11.87 12.07 2.17
CA ASP A 94 -13.29 12.45 2.16
C ASP A 94 -13.51 13.95 2.46
N GLY A 95 -12.67 14.80 1.83
CA GLY A 95 -12.69 16.26 1.98
C GLY A 95 -12.14 16.79 3.32
N GLN A 96 -11.60 15.91 4.18
CA GLN A 96 -11.07 16.28 5.49
C GLN A 96 -9.54 16.19 5.49
N ASN A 97 -8.84 17.27 5.86
CA ASN A 97 -7.38 17.22 6.03
C ASN A 97 -7.06 16.40 7.28
N VAL A 98 -6.51 15.20 7.07
CA VAL A 98 -6.28 14.19 8.11
C VAL A 98 -5.44 14.71 9.27
N HIS A 99 -4.41 15.51 8.97
CA HIS A 99 -3.43 15.97 9.94
C HIS A 99 -3.88 17.23 10.70
N LYS A 100 -5.01 17.83 10.31
CA LYS A 100 -5.64 18.95 11.01
C LYS A 100 -6.84 18.52 11.86
N LEU A 101 -7.23 17.25 11.84
CA LEU A 101 -8.33 16.72 12.62
C LEU A 101 -7.99 16.66 14.12
N LYS A 102 -8.97 16.97 14.95
CA LYS A 102 -8.91 16.65 16.38
C LYS A 102 -8.94 15.12 16.57
N THR A 103 -8.41 14.64 17.68
CA THR A 103 -8.31 13.20 17.97
C THR A 103 -9.64 12.46 17.77
N SER A 104 -10.75 12.99 18.29
CA SER A 104 -12.08 12.36 18.12
C SER A 104 -12.54 12.28 16.67
N GLN A 105 -12.25 13.32 15.87
CA GLN A 105 -12.60 13.36 14.43
C GLN A 105 -11.72 12.36 13.65
N LEU A 106 -10.43 12.27 13.98
CA LEU A 106 -9.51 11.31 13.36
C LEU A 106 -9.94 9.87 13.67
N TYR A 107 -10.35 9.56 14.89
CA TYR A 107 -10.90 8.26 15.24
C TYR A 107 -12.20 7.95 14.47
N ALA A 108 -13.10 8.93 14.34
CA ALA A 108 -14.32 8.78 13.55
C ALA A 108 -14.01 8.50 12.06
N LEU A 109 -13.00 9.16 11.49
CA LEU A 109 -12.55 8.92 10.12
C LEU A 109 -11.94 7.51 9.99
N ARG A 110 -11.06 7.10 10.90
CA ARG A 110 -10.41 5.78 10.90
C ARG A 110 -11.39 4.61 11.00
N LYS A 111 -12.53 4.76 11.68
CA LYS A 111 -13.59 3.72 11.70
C LYS A 111 -14.16 3.42 10.32
N ARG A 112 -14.05 4.36 9.39
CA ARG A 112 -14.47 4.22 7.99
C ARG A 112 -13.37 3.73 7.07
N MET A 113 -12.18 3.41 7.60
CA MET A 113 -11.02 2.91 6.87
C MET A 113 -10.71 1.48 7.31
N GLY A 114 -10.74 0.52 6.41
CA GLY A 114 -10.20 -0.82 6.64
C GLY A 114 -8.71 -0.86 6.37
N MET A 115 -7.97 -1.69 7.11
CA MET A 115 -6.56 -1.92 6.84
C MET A 115 -6.19 -3.39 7.00
N LEU A 116 -5.55 -3.94 5.98
CA LEU A 116 -4.89 -5.24 6.01
C LEU A 116 -3.39 -5.00 6.13
N PHE A 117 -2.81 -5.36 7.26
CA PHE A 117 -1.37 -5.29 7.50
C PHE A 117 -0.63 -6.48 6.88
N GLN A 118 0.63 -6.31 6.54
CA GLN A 118 1.49 -7.33 5.97
C GLN A 118 1.52 -8.64 6.78
N SER A 119 1.50 -8.58 8.10
CA SER A 119 1.43 -9.75 8.99
C SER A 119 0.01 -10.27 9.24
N GLY A 120 -1.03 -9.62 8.67
CA GLY A 120 -2.43 -9.83 9.04
C GLY A 120 -2.78 -9.24 10.40
N ALA A 121 -1.84 -9.14 11.34
CA ALA A 121 -1.98 -8.55 12.68
C ALA A 121 -3.22 -9.06 13.45
N LEU A 122 -3.49 -10.37 13.40
CA LEU A 122 -4.55 -10.98 14.20
C LEU A 122 -4.18 -10.96 15.68
N LEU A 123 -5.17 -10.78 16.52
CA LEU A 123 -5.05 -10.97 17.97
C LEU A 123 -4.92 -12.47 18.23
N THR A 124 -3.79 -12.91 18.77
CA THR A 124 -3.37 -14.31 18.81
C THR A 124 -4.07 -15.14 19.88
N ASP A 125 -4.59 -14.50 20.89
CA ASP A 125 -5.20 -15.08 22.09
C ASP A 125 -6.74 -15.14 22.05
N ILE A 126 -7.33 -14.76 20.91
CA ILE A 126 -8.76 -14.86 20.67
C ILE A 126 -9.05 -15.56 19.33
N SER A 127 -10.25 -16.18 19.23
CA SER A 127 -10.64 -16.96 18.05
C SER A 127 -10.77 -16.10 16.78
N VAL A 128 -10.88 -16.76 15.65
CA VAL A 128 -11.22 -16.15 14.34
C VAL A 128 -12.50 -15.34 14.44
N PHE A 129 -13.54 -15.89 15.06
CA PHE A 129 -14.80 -15.18 15.30
C PHE A 129 -14.58 -13.89 16.07
N GLU A 130 -13.87 -13.96 17.17
CA GLU A 130 -13.59 -12.82 18.05
C GLU A 130 -12.75 -11.75 17.37
N ASN A 131 -11.77 -12.14 16.56
CA ASN A 131 -10.99 -11.19 15.74
C ASN A 131 -11.87 -10.33 14.83
N VAL A 132 -12.89 -10.93 14.20
CA VAL A 132 -13.81 -10.21 13.30
C VAL A 132 -14.91 -9.48 14.09
N ALA A 133 -15.35 -10.00 15.25
CA ALA A 133 -16.32 -9.37 16.12
C ALA A 133 -15.77 -8.14 16.87
N TYR A 134 -14.48 -8.12 17.15
CA TYR A 134 -13.84 -7.09 17.98
C TYR A 134 -14.16 -5.65 17.52
N PRO A 135 -13.97 -5.28 16.25
CA PRO A 135 -14.29 -3.92 15.80
C PRO A 135 -15.80 -3.60 15.93
N LEU A 136 -16.66 -4.58 15.73
CA LEU A 136 -18.11 -4.38 15.85
C LEU A 136 -18.51 -4.07 17.30
N ARG A 137 -17.98 -4.80 18.27
CA ARG A 137 -18.24 -4.54 19.72
C ARG A 137 -17.69 -3.20 20.17
N GLU A 138 -16.46 -2.86 19.75
CA GLU A 138 -15.80 -1.62 20.17
C GLU A 138 -16.46 -0.36 19.56
N HIS A 139 -17.02 -0.48 18.35
CA HIS A 139 -17.38 0.70 17.59
C HIS A 139 -18.88 0.81 17.29
N THR A 140 -19.69 -0.17 17.68
CA THR A 140 -21.15 -0.16 17.47
C THR A 140 -21.90 -0.46 18.76
N ARG A 141 -23.24 -0.30 18.72
CA ARG A 141 -24.14 -0.70 19.80
C ARG A 141 -25.05 -1.85 19.38
N LEU A 142 -24.55 -2.71 18.49
CA LEU A 142 -25.32 -3.86 17.99
C LEU A 142 -25.47 -4.93 19.07
N SER A 143 -26.58 -5.64 19.04
CA SER A 143 -26.77 -6.81 19.91
C SER A 143 -25.81 -7.94 19.51
N GLU A 144 -25.41 -8.81 20.44
CA GLU A 144 -24.55 -9.96 20.16
C GLU A 144 -25.13 -10.89 19.09
N GLY A 145 -26.45 -11.00 19.00
CA GLY A 145 -27.14 -11.76 17.92
C GLY A 145 -26.85 -11.18 16.54
N LEU A 146 -26.90 -9.85 16.38
CA LEU A 146 -26.56 -9.17 15.11
C LEU A 146 -25.05 -9.24 14.82
N ILE A 147 -24.22 -9.04 15.83
CA ILE A 147 -22.76 -9.18 15.69
C ILE A 147 -22.43 -10.57 15.17
N ARG A 148 -23.02 -11.62 15.76
CA ARG A 148 -22.81 -13.01 15.30
C ARG A 148 -23.19 -13.18 13.83
N GLN A 149 -24.32 -12.65 13.38
CA GLN A 149 -24.76 -12.76 12.00
C GLN A 149 -23.80 -12.03 11.04
N LEU A 150 -23.39 -10.79 11.38
CA LEU A 150 -22.44 -10.01 10.60
C LEU A 150 -21.08 -10.71 10.51
N VAL A 151 -20.53 -11.19 11.62
CA VAL A 151 -19.26 -11.92 11.62
C VAL A 151 -19.31 -13.15 10.71
N LEU A 152 -20.35 -13.96 10.81
CA LEU A 152 -20.49 -15.13 9.95
C LEU A 152 -20.64 -14.76 8.47
N LEU A 153 -21.34 -13.64 8.17
CA LEU A 153 -21.43 -13.10 6.81
C LEU A 153 -20.05 -12.66 6.28
N LYS A 154 -19.28 -11.90 7.07
CA LYS A 154 -17.93 -11.45 6.68
C LYS A 154 -16.96 -12.63 6.53
N LEU A 155 -17.02 -13.61 7.41
CA LEU A 155 -16.22 -14.84 7.29
C LEU A 155 -16.64 -15.67 6.06
N ASN A 156 -17.93 -15.69 5.72
CA ASN A 156 -18.42 -16.34 4.50
C ASN A 156 -17.88 -15.65 3.24
N ALA A 157 -17.84 -14.32 3.21
CA ALA A 157 -17.32 -13.53 2.10
C ALA A 157 -15.83 -13.85 1.79
N VAL A 158 -15.05 -14.23 2.80
CA VAL A 158 -13.65 -14.66 2.64
C VAL A 158 -13.47 -16.19 2.60
N GLY A 159 -14.58 -16.95 2.56
CA GLY A 159 -14.58 -18.43 2.47
C GLY A 159 -14.13 -19.14 3.76
N LEU A 160 -14.26 -18.50 4.93
CA LEU A 160 -13.77 -19.03 6.21
C LEU A 160 -14.84 -19.17 7.31
N ARG A 161 -16.13 -19.20 6.93
CA ARG A 161 -17.22 -19.36 7.91
C ARG A 161 -17.04 -20.61 8.80
N GLY A 162 -16.56 -21.72 8.23
CA GLY A 162 -16.31 -22.96 8.97
C GLY A 162 -15.14 -22.88 9.95
N ALA A 163 -14.23 -21.90 9.79
CA ALA A 163 -13.08 -21.69 10.66
C ALA A 163 -13.34 -20.76 11.84
N ALA A 164 -14.59 -20.33 12.05
CA ALA A 164 -14.94 -19.31 13.05
C ALA A 164 -14.45 -19.61 14.49
N ARG A 165 -14.35 -20.89 14.87
CA ARG A 165 -13.94 -21.32 16.21
C ARG A 165 -12.44 -21.55 16.35
N LEU A 166 -11.70 -21.58 15.25
CA LEU A 166 -10.26 -21.79 15.27
C LEU A 166 -9.53 -20.61 15.91
N MET A 167 -8.37 -20.90 16.48
CA MET A 167 -7.41 -19.90 16.95
C MET A 167 -6.48 -19.49 15.80
N PRO A 168 -5.89 -18.28 15.82
CA PRO A 168 -4.93 -17.86 14.81
C PRO A 168 -3.75 -18.82 14.61
N SER A 169 -3.31 -19.52 15.65
CA SER A 169 -2.25 -20.53 15.60
C SER A 169 -2.60 -21.79 14.79
N GLU A 170 -3.90 -22.02 14.57
CA GLU A 170 -4.40 -23.16 13.81
C GLU A 170 -4.62 -22.83 12.31
N LEU A 171 -4.32 -21.58 11.91
CA LEU A 171 -4.54 -21.11 10.55
C LEU A 171 -3.27 -21.23 9.70
N SER A 172 -3.44 -21.56 8.41
CA SER A 172 -2.39 -21.28 7.44
C SER A 172 -2.20 -19.77 7.23
N GLY A 173 -1.04 -19.35 6.70
CA GLY A 173 -0.77 -17.95 6.42
C GLY A 173 -1.82 -17.29 5.50
N GLY A 174 -2.28 -18.02 4.46
CA GLY A 174 -3.35 -17.55 3.59
C GLY A 174 -4.71 -17.47 4.29
N MET A 175 -5.03 -18.40 5.21
CA MET A 175 -6.24 -18.30 6.03
C MET A 175 -6.17 -17.10 6.98
N ALA A 176 -5.05 -16.89 7.66
CA ALA A 176 -4.87 -15.76 8.56
C ALA A 176 -5.07 -14.42 7.85
N ARG A 177 -4.54 -14.27 6.61
CA ARG A 177 -4.78 -13.06 5.80
C ARG A 177 -6.25 -12.87 5.45
N ARG A 178 -6.96 -13.93 5.08
CA ARG A 178 -8.39 -13.86 4.77
C ARG A 178 -9.23 -13.50 6.01
N VAL A 179 -8.88 -14.00 7.19
CA VAL A 179 -9.51 -13.55 8.45
C VAL A 179 -9.25 -12.07 8.70
N ALA A 180 -8.01 -11.60 8.51
CA ALA A 180 -7.68 -10.18 8.65
C ALA A 180 -8.44 -9.30 7.64
N MET A 181 -8.71 -9.79 6.43
CA MET A 181 -9.60 -9.12 5.47
C MET A 181 -11.04 -9.07 5.96
N ALA A 182 -11.58 -10.18 6.50
CA ALA A 182 -12.93 -10.19 7.09
C ALA A 182 -13.04 -9.17 8.24
N ARG A 183 -12.01 -9.04 9.06
CA ARG A 183 -11.94 -8.02 10.11
C ARG A 183 -11.88 -6.59 9.52
N ALA A 184 -11.09 -6.37 8.48
CA ALA A 184 -10.95 -5.06 7.85
C ALA A 184 -12.28 -4.56 7.24
N ILE A 185 -13.15 -5.47 6.77
CA ILE A 185 -14.46 -5.14 6.21
C ILE A 185 -15.62 -5.20 7.23
N SER A 186 -15.34 -5.46 8.51
CA SER A 186 -16.41 -5.71 9.50
C SER A 186 -17.31 -4.50 9.74
N LEU A 187 -16.76 -3.28 9.66
CA LEU A 187 -17.48 -2.01 9.87
C LEU A 187 -18.01 -1.38 8.56
N ASP A 188 -18.06 -2.10 7.45
CA ASP A 188 -18.44 -1.59 6.13
C ASP A 188 -17.69 -0.28 5.78
N PRO A 189 -16.36 -0.33 5.66
CA PRO A 189 -15.55 0.85 5.47
C PRO A 189 -15.77 1.48 4.09
N MET A 190 -15.51 2.78 3.95
CA MET A 190 -15.52 3.48 2.64
C MET A 190 -14.29 3.18 1.80
N MET A 191 -13.23 2.68 2.42
CA MET A 191 -11.99 2.31 1.76
C MET A 191 -11.25 1.21 2.51
N ILE A 192 -10.46 0.43 1.77
CA ILE A 192 -9.54 -0.56 2.35
C ILE A 192 -8.13 -0.30 1.84
N MET A 193 -7.17 -0.28 2.76
CA MET A 193 -5.73 -0.24 2.47
C MET A 193 -5.13 -1.62 2.68
N TYR A 194 -4.48 -2.16 1.66
CA TYR A 194 -3.79 -3.44 1.68
C TYR A 194 -2.29 -3.19 1.65
N ASP A 195 -1.59 -3.52 2.73
CA ASP A 195 -0.13 -3.38 2.86
C ASP A 195 0.52 -4.73 2.57
N GLU A 196 1.12 -4.87 1.38
CA GLU A 196 1.82 -6.07 0.89
C GLU A 196 0.97 -7.37 1.05
N PRO A 197 -0.24 -7.42 0.47
CA PRO A 197 -1.17 -8.53 0.71
C PRO A 197 -0.68 -9.88 0.18
N PHE A 198 0.20 -9.89 -0.81
CA PHE A 198 0.65 -11.11 -1.50
C PHE A 198 1.96 -11.68 -0.96
N THR A 199 2.74 -10.87 -0.23
CA THR A 199 4.08 -11.23 0.26
C THR A 199 4.05 -12.44 1.17
N GLY A 200 4.94 -13.42 0.88
CA GLY A 200 5.08 -14.63 1.68
C GLY A 200 3.95 -15.65 1.50
N GLN A 201 3.11 -15.50 0.47
CA GLN A 201 2.07 -16.46 0.14
C GLN A 201 2.53 -17.44 -0.96
N ASP A 202 2.06 -18.68 -0.89
CA ASP A 202 2.21 -19.63 -1.99
C ASP A 202 1.37 -19.19 -3.22
N PRO A 203 1.66 -19.72 -4.42
CA PRO A 203 0.99 -19.29 -5.65
C PRO A 203 -0.53 -19.47 -5.64
N ILE A 204 -1.06 -20.54 -5.00
CA ILE A 204 -2.50 -20.77 -4.91
C ILE A 204 -3.15 -19.72 -3.99
N SER A 205 -2.56 -19.52 -2.82
CA SER A 205 -3.02 -18.50 -1.86
C SER A 205 -2.95 -17.09 -2.45
N LYS A 206 -1.91 -16.75 -3.22
CA LYS A 206 -1.84 -15.48 -3.97
C LYS A 206 -3.02 -15.32 -4.92
N GLY A 207 -3.29 -16.33 -5.76
CA GLY A 207 -4.41 -16.31 -6.71
C GLY A 207 -5.77 -16.14 -6.01
N VAL A 208 -5.97 -16.79 -4.86
CA VAL A 208 -7.19 -16.61 -4.04
C VAL A 208 -7.29 -15.17 -3.51
N LEU A 209 -6.20 -14.58 -3.01
CA LEU A 209 -6.20 -13.21 -2.50
C LEU A 209 -6.45 -12.17 -3.61
N VAL A 210 -5.82 -12.34 -4.78
CA VAL A 210 -6.04 -11.52 -5.98
C VAL A 210 -7.53 -11.49 -6.33
N LYS A 211 -8.14 -12.67 -6.48
CA LYS A 211 -9.56 -12.81 -6.77
C LYS A 211 -10.43 -12.15 -5.69
N LEU A 212 -10.13 -12.41 -4.42
CA LEU A 212 -10.90 -11.93 -3.28
C LEU A 212 -10.84 -10.40 -3.16
N ILE A 213 -9.68 -9.76 -3.35
CA ILE A 213 -9.55 -8.29 -3.34
C ILE A 213 -10.43 -7.68 -4.42
N ARG A 214 -10.40 -8.22 -5.66
CA ARG A 214 -11.22 -7.71 -6.76
C ARG A 214 -12.73 -7.94 -6.50
N GLU A 215 -13.12 -9.12 -6.01
CA GLU A 215 -14.53 -9.43 -5.67
C GLU A 215 -15.06 -8.53 -4.55
N LEU A 216 -14.30 -8.34 -3.47
CA LEU A 216 -14.68 -7.44 -2.39
C LEU A 216 -14.80 -5.98 -2.86
N ASN A 217 -13.87 -5.51 -3.69
CA ASN A 217 -13.94 -4.17 -4.25
C ASN A 217 -15.22 -3.99 -5.08
N ASN A 218 -15.54 -4.95 -5.96
CA ASN A 218 -16.72 -4.88 -6.81
C ASN A 218 -18.04 -4.97 -6.02
N VAL A 219 -18.11 -5.86 -5.02
CA VAL A 219 -19.34 -6.06 -4.23
C VAL A 219 -19.59 -4.92 -3.26
N LEU A 220 -18.55 -4.39 -2.65
CA LEU A 220 -18.67 -3.30 -1.67
C LEU A 220 -18.68 -1.92 -2.34
N ASP A 221 -18.29 -1.83 -3.62
CA ASP A 221 -18.22 -0.60 -4.43
C ASP A 221 -17.42 0.52 -3.73
N ILE A 222 -16.25 0.17 -3.19
CA ILE A 222 -15.41 1.02 -2.34
C ILE A 222 -14.06 1.35 -2.99
N CYS A 223 -13.34 2.31 -2.40
CA CYS A 223 -11.93 2.55 -2.70
C CYS A 223 -11.06 1.41 -2.14
N SER A 224 -10.19 0.85 -2.95
CA SER A 224 -9.14 -0.07 -2.52
C SER A 224 -7.76 0.48 -2.88
N ILE A 225 -6.86 0.52 -1.92
CA ILE A 225 -5.46 0.90 -2.14
C ILE A 225 -4.61 -0.34 -1.89
N VAL A 226 -3.91 -0.82 -2.91
CA VAL A 226 -3.01 -1.97 -2.80
C VAL A 226 -1.57 -1.50 -2.91
N VAL A 227 -0.84 -1.61 -1.83
CA VAL A 227 0.60 -1.37 -1.80
C VAL A 227 1.29 -2.71 -1.98
N SER A 228 2.12 -2.85 -3.02
CA SER A 228 2.83 -4.10 -3.27
C SER A 228 4.07 -3.91 -4.15
N HIS A 229 5.00 -4.87 -4.06
CA HIS A 229 6.08 -5.09 -5.02
C HIS A 229 5.84 -6.34 -5.89
N ASP A 230 4.76 -7.11 -5.63
CA ASP A 230 4.32 -8.23 -6.48
C ASP A 230 3.63 -7.68 -7.73
N VAL A 231 4.41 -7.50 -8.82
CA VAL A 231 4.00 -6.75 -10.01
C VAL A 231 2.82 -7.40 -10.72
N GLN A 232 2.93 -8.68 -11.06
CA GLN A 232 1.96 -9.38 -11.89
C GLN A 232 0.57 -9.46 -11.23
N GLU A 233 0.54 -9.85 -9.95
CA GLU A 233 -0.69 -9.93 -9.16
C GLU A 233 -1.35 -8.55 -9.06
N THR A 234 -0.56 -7.52 -8.79
CA THR A 234 -1.05 -6.16 -8.58
C THR A 234 -1.62 -5.57 -9.87
N LEU A 235 -0.90 -5.68 -11.00
CA LEU A 235 -1.37 -5.20 -12.30
C LEU A 235 -2.63 -5.93 -12.78
N SER A 236 -2.82 -7.20 -12.38
CA SER A 236 -4.00 -7.98 -12.77
C SER A 236 -5.31 -7.48 -12.15
N ILE A 237 -5.24 -6.75 -11.03
CA ILE A 237 -6.42 -6.27 -10.31
C ILE A 237 -6.50 -4.74 -10.21
N ALA A 238 -5.47 -4.00 -10.57
CA ALA A 238 -5.50 -2.54 -10.48
C ALA A 238 -6.34 -1.92 -11.59
N ASP A 239 -7.04 -0.83 -11.27
CA ASP A 239 -7.69 0.06 -12.25
C ASP A 239 -6.79 1.25 -12.56
N TYR A 240 -5.91 1.63 -11.62
CA TYR A 240 -4.91 2.68 -11.75
C TYR A 240 -3.68 2.36 -10.93
N VAL A 241 -2.51 2.80 -11.37
CA VAL A 241 -1.21 2.48 -10.78
C VAL A 241 -0.40 3.75 -10.58
N TYR A 242 0.21 3.88 -9.42
CA TYR A 242 1.32 4.79 -9.14
C TYR A 242 2.57 3.97 -8.85
N VAL A 243 3.70 4.35 -9.43
CA VAL A 243 5.00 3.74 -9.13
C VAL A 243 5.87 4.75 -8.42
N ILE A 244 6.38 4.35 -7.25
CA ILE A 244 7.21 5.20 -6.38
C ILE A 244 8.63 4.65 -6.34
N SER A 245 9.60 5.52 -6.59
CA SER A 245 11.03 5.27 -6.37
C SER A 245 11.68 6.52 -5.78
N ASP A 246 12.66 6.34 -4.91
CA ASP A 246 13.46 7.41 -4.31
C ASP A 246 12.63 8.57 -3.73
N GLY A 247 11.46 8.24 -3.20
CA GLY A 247 10.55 9.20 -2.57
C GLY A 247 9.65 9.98 -3.53
N GLU A 248 9.75 9.76 -4.83
CA GLU A 248 8.99 10.45 -5.88
C GLU A 248 8.10 9.48 -6.66
N ILE A 249 7.06 10.00 -7.35
CA ILE A 249 6.29 9.23 -8.33
C ILE A 249 7.06 9.24 -9.65
N VAL A 250 7.55 8.07 -10.06
CA VAL A 250 8.30 7.88 -11.31
C VAL A 250 7.40 7.50 -12.49
N GLY A 251 6.15 7.12 -12.22
CA GLY A 251 5.16 6.84 -13.25
C GLY A 251 3.78 6.61 -12.65
N HIS A 252 2.74 6.91 -13.42
CA HIS A 252 1.36 6.62 -13.07
C HIS A 252 0.51 6.45 -14.32
N GLY A 253 -0.53 5.63 -14.25
CA GLY A 253 -1.40 5.36 -15.39
C GLY A 253 -2.23 4.11 -15.18
N ARG A 254 -2.83 3.59 -16.23
CA ARG A 254 -3.52 2.30 -16.23
C ARG A 254 -2.52 1.16 -16.34
N PRO A 255 -2.87 -0.06 -15.89
CA PRO A 255 -1.99 -1.23 -16.01
C PRO A 255 -1.46 -1.48 -17.44
N GLU A 256 -2.27 -1.24 -18.45
CA GLU A 256 -1.89 -1.38 -19.86
C GLU A 256 -0.78 -0.41 -20.30
N ASP A 257 -0.75 0.80 -19.75
CA ASP A 257 0.25 1.83 -20.09
C ASP A 257 1.67 1.38 -19.67
N PHE A 258 1.76 0.61 -18.59
CA PHE A 258 3.04 0.10 -18.09
C PHE A 258 3.62 -1.03 -18.96
N LYS A 259 2.75 -1.81 -19.65
CA LYS A 259 3.18 -2.89 -20.52
C LYS A 259 3.83 -2.38 -21.84
N VAL A 260 3.49 -1.17 -22.23
CA VAL A 260 3.99 -0.54 -23.48
C VAL A 260 4.91 0.65 -23.20
N SER A 261 5.37 0.80 -21.97
CA SER A 261 6.23 1.91 -21.55
C SER A 261 7.60 1.82 -22.19
N ASP A 262 8.08 2.91 -22.79
CA ASP A 262 9.44 3.05 -23.30
C ASP A 262 10.49 3.29 -22.23
N SER A 263 10.06 3.52 -20.98
CA SER A 263 10.98 3.75 -19.87
C SER A 263 11.74 2.50 -19.51
N GLU A 264 13.07 2.57 -19.57
CA GLU A 264 13.95 1.48 -19.16
C GLU A 264 13.75 1.14 -17.68
N TRP A 265 13.52 2.14 -16.82
CA TRP A 265 13.27 1.93 -15.38
C TRP A 265 11.96 1.17 -15.15
N ILE A 266 10.87 1.58 -15.83
CA ILE A 266 9.58 0.90 -15.72
C ILE A 266 9.68 -0.53 -16.23
N ARG A 267 10.34 -0.75 -17.38
CA ARG A 267 10.57 -2.10 -17.92
C ARG A 267 11.39 -2.96 -16.97
N GLN A 268 12.49 -2.42 -16.44
CA GLN A 268 13.29 -3.15 -15.45
C GLN A 268 12.44 -3.59 -14.26
N PHE A 269 11.63 -2.69 -13.72
CA PHE A 269 10.79 -2.98 -12.56
C PHE A 269 9.65 -3.96 -12.86
N ILE A 270 8.95 -3.78 -14.01
CA ILE A 270 7.79 -4.60 -14.39
C ILE A 270 8.22 -6.01 -14.80
N ASP A 271 9.32 -6.14 -15.55
CA ASP A 271 9.80 -7.40 -16.09
C ASP A 271 10.81 -8.09 -15.16
N GLY A 272 11.22 -7.42 -14.07
CA GLY A 272 12.18 -7.95 -13.10
C GLY A 272 13.58 -8.13 -13.68
N LEU A 273 14.01 -7.25 -14.60
CA LEU A 273 15.31 -7.38 -15.26
C LEU A 273 16.46 -7.07 -14.29
N ALA A 274 17.50 -7.90 -14.33
CA ALA A 274 18.69 -7.71 -13.50
C ALA A 274 19.49 -6.46 -13.91
N ASP A 275 19.54 -6.17 -15.20
CA ASP A 275 20.26 -5.03 -15.77
C ASP A 275 19.29 -3.90 -16.09
N GLY A 276 19.69 -2.65 -15.79
CA GLY A 276 18.90 -1.46 -16.05
C GLY A 276 19.31 -0.26 -15.19
N PRO A 277 18.50 0.80 -15.17
CA PRO A 277 18.77 2.02 -14.41
C PRO A 277 18.94 1.84 -12.90
N VAL A 278 18.32 0.80 -12.32
CA VAL A 278 18.54 0.43 -10.91
C VAL A 278 19.79 -0.43 -10.85
N PRO A 279 20.90 0.07 -10.29
CA PRO A 279 22.16 -0.65 -10.31
C PRO A 279 22.14 -1.89 -9.41
N PHE A 280 22.72 -2.99 -9.87
CA PHE A 280 22.95 -4.18 -9.07
C PHE A 280 24.01 -3.94 -7.98
N HIS A 281 25.05 -3.15 -8.29
CA HIS A 281 26.13 -2.87 -7.36
C HIS A 281 25.81 -1.67 -6.47
N TYR A 282 26.04 -1.83 -5.17
CA TYR A 282 26.10 -0.68 -4.27
C TYR A 282 27.28 0.22 -4.68
N PRO A 283 27.12 1.56 -4.75
CA PRO A 283 28.20 2.46 -5.13
C PRO A 283 29.44 2.24 -4.26
N ALA A 284 30.54 1.89 -4.90
CA ALA A 284 31.86 1.70 -4.29
C ALA A 284 32.93 2.29 -5.20
N GLU A 285 34.10 2.55 -4.66
CA GLU A 285 35.31 2.83 -5.47
C GLU A 285 35.62 1.60 -6.34
N SER A 286 36.45 1.79 -7.37
CA SER A 286 36.84 0.68 -8.25
C SER A 286 37.41 -0.48 -7.44
N ALA A 287 36.84 -1.68 -7.59
CA ALA A 287 37.34 -2.88 -6.91
C ALA A 287 38.84 -3.13 -7.21
N LEU A 288 39.33 -2.70 -8.39
CA LEU A 288 40.70 -2.80 -8.77
C LEU A 288 41.59 -1.85 -7.92
N ASP A 289 41.12 -0.64 -7.65
CA ASP A 289 41.82 0.35 -6.84
C ASP A 289 41.89 -0.10 -5.37
N ASP A 290 40.80 -0.64 -4.83
CA ASP A 290 40.76 -1.21 -3.48
C ASP A 290 41.69 -2.42 -3.33
N LEU A 291 41.77 -3.28 -4.34
CA LEU A 291 42.66 -4.44 -4.33
C LEU A 291 44.15 -4.07 -4.48
N ILE A 292 44.46 -3.04 -5.29
CA ILE A 292 45.85 -2.60 -5.53
C ILE A 292 46.35 -1.72 -4.39
N THR A 293 45.53 -0.87 -3.82
CA THR A 293 45.94 0.10 -2.80
C THR A 293 45.97 -0.47 -1.38
N GLY A 294 45.43 -1.66 -1.16
CA GLY A 294 45.45 -2.34 0.13
C GLY A 294 44.73 -1.57 1.27
N ASN A 295 43.93 -0.56 0.95
CA ASN A 295 43.23 0.26 1.92
C ASN A 295 41.83 -0.33 2.26
N ALA A 296 41.81 -1.53 2.82
CA ALA A 296 40.69 -1.96 3.59
C ALA A 296 40.65 -1.16 4.91
N LYS A 297 39.99 -0.04 4.90
CA LYS A 297 39.59 0.59 6.16
C LYS A 297 38.48 -0.24 6.76
N SER A 298 38.84 -1.04 7.76
CA SER A 298 37.97 -1.74 8.70
C SER A 298 36.99 -0.79 9.42
#